data_1b1a22bdf05b7cf6bb6ac93114d013c5
#
_entry.id   1b1a22bdf05b7cf6bb6ac93114d013c5
#
_cell.length_a   1.000
_cell.length_b   1.000
_cell.length_c   1.000
_cell.angle_alpha   90.00
_cell.angle_beta   90.00
_cell.angle_gamma   90.00
#
_symmetry.space_group_name_H-M   'P 1'
#
loop_
_entity.id
_entity.type
_entity.pdbx_description
1 polymer ?
#
loop_
_entity_poly.entity_id
_entity_poly.type
_entity_poly.pdbx_seq_one_letter_code
_entity_poly.pdbx_strand_id
1 'polypeptide(L)'
;MVFDKLKKLFSGDSGSDISGDEYLEIDLEQGEKESKVIVKLFNLREYDDVNEILSAIREGYAIAIVDIKILRQKDSIELKRAVSKIKKTTDALEGHIAGFGENIIIVTPSFAKIHKE
;
A
#
# COMPACT_ATOMS: atom_id res chain seq x y z
N MET A 1 -24.30 -10.94 0.45
CA MET A 1 -23.40 -10.31 -0.17
C MET A 1 -22.22 -9.97 0.57
N VAL A 2 -21.15 -9.86 -0.09
CA VAL A 2 -19.93 -9.56 0.59
C VAL A 2 -20.01 -8.27 1.30
N PHE A 3 -20.66 -7.31 0.74
CA PHE A 3 -20.70 -6.03 1.38
C PHE A 3 -21.45 -6.09 2.69
N ASP A 4 -22.45 -6.90 2.78
CA ASP A 4 -23.17 -6.98 4.02
C ASP A 4 -22.29 -7.64 5.06
N LYS A 5 -21.47 -8.56 4.69
CA LYS A 5 -20.61 -9.14 5.66
C LYS A 5 -19.65 -8.12 6.15
N LEU A 6 -19.14 -7.29 5.31
CA LEU A 6 -18.23 -6.27 5.76
C LEU A 6 -18.92 -5.35 6.72
N LYS A 7 -20.15 -5.04 6.49
CA LYS A 7 -20.80 -4.15 7.38
C LYS A 7 -20.96 -4.81 8.69
N LYS A 8 -21.21 -6.06 8.73
CA LYS A 8 -21.36 -6.68 9.99
C LYS A 8 -20.07 -6.69 10.70
N LEU A 9 -18.99 -6.89 10.01
CA LEU A 9 -17.71 -6.88 10.69
C LEU A 9 -17.45 -5.54 11.29
N PHE A 10 -17.78 -4.51 10.62
CA PHE A 10 -17.51 -3.24 11.19
C PHE A 10 -18.43 -2.91 12.31
N SER A 11 -19.63 -3.31 12.26
CA SER A 11 -20.45 -2.88 13.37
C SER A 11 -20.54 -3.95 14.29
N GLY A 12 -20.25 -5.03 14.09
CA GLY A 12 -20.28 -5.97 14.99
C GLY A 12 -19.61 -5.93 16.02
N ASP A 13 -18.96 -6.10 16.20
CA ASP A 13 -18.41 -6.23 17.23
C ASP A 13 -17.40 -5.96 17.56
N SER A 14 -17.12 -5.96 17.54
CA SER A 14 -16.24 -5.84 17.91
C SER A 14 -15.39 -5.13 17.45
N GLY A 15 -15.64 -4.30 17.03
CA GLY A 15 -14.79 -3.57 16.61
C GLY A 15 -13.69 -3.40 17.36
N SER A 16 -13.76 -3.84 18.36
CA SER A 16 -12.72 -3.63 19.23
C SER A 16 -11.51 -3.99 18.59
N ASP A 17 -11.52 -4.80 17.67
CA ASP A 17 -10.36 -5.08 17.20
C ASP A 17 -9.77 -4.25 16.24
N ILE A 18 -10.30 -3.34 15.71
CA ILE A 18 -9.71 -2.57 14.78
C ILE A 18 -9.11 -1.42 15.35
N SER A 19 -7.93 -1.34 15.43
CA SER A 19 -7.42 -0.23 16.05
C SER A 19 -7.05 0.66 15.00
N GLY A 20 -6.71 1.66 15.27
CA GLY A 20 -6.48 2.63 14.55
C GLY A 20 -5.85 2.56 13.34
N ASP A 21 -4.87 2.05 13.28
CA ASP A 21 -4.26 2.15 12.10
C ASP A 21 -4.34 0.94 11.42
N GLU A 22 -5.17 0.12 11.80
CA GLU A 22 -5.17 -0.97 11.20
C GLU A 22 -5.95 -1.17 10.05
N TYR A 23 -5.72 -2.01 9.29
CA TYR A 23 -6.41 -2.31 8.17
C TYR A 23 -7.25 -3.51 8.48
N LEU A 24 -8.42 -3.52 8.06
CA LEU A 24 -9.28 -4.63 8.38
C LEU A 24 -8.84 -5.78 7.52
N GLU A 25 -8.45 -6.85 8.12
CA GLU A 25 -8.01 -7.95 7.40
C GLU A 25 -9.16 -8.86 7.21
N ILE A 26 -9.69 -9.05 6.07
CA ILE A 26 -10.79 -9.89 5.87
C ILE A 26 -10.36 -11.17 5.28
N ASP A 27 -10.48 -12.22 5.99
CA ASP A 27 -10.04 -13.47 5.52
C ASP A 27 -11.25 -14.20 5.06
N LEU A 28 -11.45 -14.32 3.86
CA LEU A 28 -12.58 -14.96 3.41
C LEU A 28 -12.38 -16.39 3.21
N GLU A 29 -11.56 -16.85 3.81
CA GLU A 29 -11.33 -18.14 3.80
C GLU A 29 -11.17 -18.91 2.70
N GLN A 30 -11.28 -18.78 1.80
CA GLN A 30 -11.05 -19.50 0.88
C GLN A 30 -9.81 -19.35 0.66
N GLY A 31 -9.20 -18.83 1.28
CA GLY A 31 -8.05 -18.50 1.26
C GLY A 31 -7.00 -19.19 0.78
N GLU A 32 -6.89 -20.17 0.65
CA GLU A 32 -5.85 -20.82 0.26
C GLU A 32 -5.43 -20.72 -1.11
N LYS A 33 -5.86 -20.05 -1.91
CA LYS A 33 -5.38 -19.94 -3.09
C LYS A 33 -4.08 -19.36 -3.16
N GLU A 34 -3.18 -19.80 -3.92
CA GLU A 34 -1.97 -19.19 -4.01
C GLU A 34 -2.09 -18.01 -4.84
N SER A 35 -1.77 -16.88 -4.44
CA SER A 35 -1.84 -15.67 -5.19
C SER A 35 -0.52 -15.34 -5.78
N LYS A 36 -0.45 -15.00 -7.06
CA LYS A 36 0.79 -14.62 -7.62
C LYS A 36 1.09 -13.17 -7.42
N VAL A 37 0.14 -12.37 -7.07
CA VAL A 37 0.35 -10.95 -6.85
C VAL A 37 -0.16 -10.62 -5.47
N ILE A 38 0.60 -9.88 -4.72
CA ILE A 38 0.23 -9.50 -3.38
C ILE A 38 0.10 -8.01 -3.27
N VAL A 39 -0.84 -7.54 -2.51
CA VAL A 39 -0.96 -6.12 -2.24
C VAL A 39 -0.38 -5.90 -0.85
N LYS A 40 0.64 -5.05 -0.75
CA LYS A 40 1.27 -4.77 0.51
C LYS A 40 1.01 -3.34 0.91
N LEU A 41 0.72 -3.11 2.16
CA LEU A 41 0.42 -1.79 2.67
C LEU A 41 1.58 -1.30 3.51
N PHE A 42 2.02 -0.09 3.24
CA PHE A 42 3.14 0.48 3.96
C PHE A 42 2.82 1.85 4.52
N ASN A 43 3.48 2.20 5.61
CA ASN A 43 3.38 3.54 6.13
C ASN A 43 4.76 4.14 6.05
N LEU A 44 4.90 5.26 5.38
CA LEU A 44 6.19 5.91 5.26
C LEU A 44 6.27 6.99 6.32
N ARG A 45 6.83 6.67 7.45
CA ARG A 45 6.92 7.60 8.55
C ARG A 45 8.28 8.26 8.63
N GLU A 46 9.31 7.59 8.16
CA GLU A 46 10.61 8.14 8.13
C GLU A 46 11.25 7.75 6.83
N TYR A 47 12.31 8.41 6.47
CA TYR A 47 12.96 8.10 5.22
C TYR A 47 13.40 6.64 5.16
N ASP A 48 13.87 6.10 6.27
CA ASP A 48 14.38 4.75 6.25
C ASP A 48 13.29 3.72 5.93
N ASP A 49 12.05 4.04 6.10
CA ASP A 49 10.99 3.11 5.78
C ASP A 49 10.94 2.81 4.29
N VAL A 50 11.61 3.62 3.48
CA VAL A 50 11.63 3.41 2.07
C VAL A 50 12.32 2.09 1.74
N ASN A 51 13.19 1.62 2.59
CA ASN A 51 13.92 0.40 2.29
C ASN A 51 13.02 -0.83 2.17
N GLU A 52 12.01 -0.92 3.01
CA GLU A 52 11.09 -2.04 2.91
C GLU A 52 10.26 -1.92 1.66
N ILE A 53 9.90 -0.72 1.30
CA ILE A 53 9.10 -0.50 0.11
C ILE A 53 9.91 -0.88 -1.12
N LEU A 54 11.19 -0.50 -1.14
CA LEU A 54 12.03 -0.82 -2.27
C LEU A 54 12.23 -2.33 -2.40
N SER A 55 12.33 -3.01 -1.28
CA SER A 55 12.47 -4.45 -1.33
C SER A 55 11.25 -5.08 -1.95
N ALA A 56 10.07 -4.61 -1.58
CA ALA A 56 8.84 -5.16 -2.12
C ALA A 56 8.77 -4.91 -3.63
N ILE A 57 9.18 -3.72 -4.06
CA ILE A 57 9.13 -3.39 -5.46
C ILE A 57 10.10 -4.26 -6.23
N ARG A 58 11.27 -4.52 -5.67
CA ARG A 58 12.25 -5.32 -6.37
C ARG A 58 11.85 -6.76 -6.50
N GLU A 59 10.99 -7.24 -5.61
CA GLU A 59 10.54 -8.60 -5.74
C GLU A 59 9.67 -8.77 -6.97
N GLY A 60 9.06 -7.72 -7.44
CA GLY A 60 8.39 -7.76 -8.74
C GLY A 60 7.00 -8.32 -8.78
N TYR A 61 6.41 -8.71 -7.68
CA TYR A 61 5.06 -9.20 -7.71
C TYR A 61 4.16 -8.54 -6.71
N ALA A 62 4.60 -7.47 -6.13
CA ALA A 62 3.79 -6.80 -5.13
C ALA A 62 3.25 -5.47 -5.64
N ILE A 63 2.02 -5.17 -5.27
CA ILE A 63 1.46 -3.87 -5.49
C ILE A 63 1.57 -3.17 -4.15
N ALA A 64 2.31 -2.08 -4.09
CA ALA A 64 2.55 -1.39 -2.84
C ALA A 64 1.64 -0.19 -2.71
N ILE A 65 0.91 -0.11 -1.60
CA ILE A 65 0.09 1.04 -1.31
C ILE A 65 0.74 1.71 -0.13
N VAL A 66 1.24 2.91 -0.33
CA VAL A 66 2.05 3.59 0.65
C VAL A 66 1.36 4.83 1.19
N ASP A 67 1.17 4.87 2.50
CA ASP A 67 0.57 6.02 3.14
C ASP A 67 1.71 6.96 3.50
N ILE A 68 1.73 8.17 2.97
CA ILE A 68 2.82 9.10 3.18
C ILE A 68 2.47 10.25 4.09
N LYS A 69 1.31 10.19 4.74
CA LYS A 69 0.85 11.33 5.51
C LYS A 69 1.81 11.75 6.60
N ILE A 70 2.29 10.83 7.35
CA ILE A 70 3.14 11.18 8.49
C ILE A 70 4.43 11.83 8.05
N LEU A 71 5.11 11.27 7.08
CA LEU A 71 6.36 11.86 6.64
C LEU A 71 6.10 13.20 5.94
N ARG A 72 4.99 13.32 5.22
CA ARG A 72 4.68 14.55 4.56
C ARG A 72 4.53 15.69 5.57
N GLN A 73 3.90 15.42 6.69
CA GLN A 73 3.71 16.45 7.68
C GLN A 73 4.99 16.68 8.49
N LYS A 74 5.79 15.66 8.64
CA LYS A 74 6.95 15.77 9.44
C LYS A 74 8.12 16.40 8.69
N ASP A 75 8.35 16.01 7.46
CA ASP A 75 9.48 16.53 6.74
C ASP A 75 9.23 16.36 5.25
N SER A 76 8.74 17.39 4.60
CA SER A 76 8.39 17.27 3.21
C SER A 76 9.59 17.11 2.29
N ILE A 77 10.75 17.55 2.72
CA ILE A 77 11.94 17.38 1.91
C ILE A 77 12.37 15.93 1.92
N GLU A 78 12.32 15.30 3.08
CA GLU A 78 12.64 13.90 3.14
C GLU A 78 11.60 13.09 2.38
N LEU A 79 10.37 13.53 2.38
CA LEU A 79 9.36 12.83 1.63
C LEU A 79 9.69 12.88 0.14
N LYS A 80 10.14 14.03 -0.36
CA LYS A 80 10.47 14.13 -1.75
C LYS A 80 11.62 13.22 -2.10
N ARG A 81 12.59 13.12 -1.21
CA ARG A 81 13.71 12.22 -1.45
C ARG A 81 13.25 10.77 -1.49
N ALA A 82 12.38 10.39 -0.57
CA ALA A 82 11.88 9.02 -0.51
C ALA A 82 11.07 8.68 -1.76
N VAL A 83 10.20 9.56 -2.16
CA VAL A 83 9.35 9.31 -3.32
C VAL A 83 10.20 9.26 -4.58
N SER A 84 11.22 10.10 -4.65
CA SER A 84 12.09 10.09 -5.80
C SER A 84 12.80 8.76 -5.92
N LYS A 85 13.22 8.20 -4.79
CA LYS A 85 13.91 6.93 -4.82
C LYS A 85 12.96 5.82 -5.23
N ILE A 86 11.75 5.85 -4.72
CA ILE A 86 10.75 4.86 -5.09
C ILE A 86 10.48 4.95 -6.58
N LYS A 87 10.35 6.17 -7.10
CA LYS A 87 10.05 6.33 -8.49
C LYS A 87 11.19 5.84 -9.37
N LYS A 88 12.42 6.12 -9.00
CA LYS A 88 13.53 5.67 -9.80
C LYS A 88 13.61 4.15 -9.84
N THR A 89 13.36 3.51 -8.73
CA THR A 89 13.39 2.06 -8.68
C THR A 89 12.24 1.49 -9.50
N THR A 90 11.08 2.10 -9.38
CA THR A 90 9.91 1.64 -10.12
C THR A 90 10.14 1.77 -11.61
N ASP A 91 10.70 2.90 -12.04
CA ASP A 91 10.95 3.11 -13.44
C ASP A 91 11.98 2.11 -13.97
N ALA A 92 12.98 1.82 -13.18
CA ALA A 92 14.00 0.89 -13.62
C ALA A 92 13.43 -0.51 -13.82
N LEU A 93 12.38 -0.83 -13.09
CA LEU A 93 11.75 -2.12 -13.23
C LEU A 93 10.53 -2.06 -14.15
N GLU A 94 10.34 -0.94 -14.80
CA GLU A 94 9.25 -0.72 -15.72
C GLU A 94 7.89 -0.86 -15.07
N GLY A 95 7.80 -0.55 -13.82
CA GLY A 95 6.52 -0.55 -13.13
C GLY A 95 5.82 0.79 -13.27
N HIS A 96 4.78 0.98 -12.49
CA HIS A 96 4.01 2.20 -12.56
C HIS A 96 3.82 2.78 -11.17
N ILE A 97 3.73 4.10 -11.08
CA ILE A 97 3.54 4.74 -9.79
C ILE A 97 2.57 5.89 -9.98
N ALA A 98 1.67 6.06 -9.07
CA ALA A 98 0.69 7.14 -9.12
C ALA A 98 0.28 7.56 -7.73
N GLY A 99 -0.09 8.80 -7.57
CA GLY A 99 -0.60 9.28 -6.29
C GLY A 99 -2.10 9.24 -6.28
N PHE A 100 -2.68 9.01 -5.14
CA PHE A 100 -4.11 9.00 -5.01
C PHE A 100 -4.45 9.88 -3.82
N GLY A 101 -5.15 10.97 -4.05
CA GLY A 101 -5.41 11.92 -2.99
C GLY A 101 -4.13 12.60 -2.58
N GLU A 102 -4.04 12.95 -1.34
CA GLU A 102 -2.86 13.63 -0.88
C GLU A 102 -1.93 12.76 -0.10
N ASN A 103 -2.37 11.64 0.32
CA ASN A 103 -1.58 10.85 1.24
C ASN A 103 -1.25 9.44 0.79
N ILE A 104 -1.65 9.05 -0.39
CA ILE A 104 -1.45 7.67 -0.83
C ILE A 104 -0.68 7.60 -2.14
N ILE A 105 0.28 6.72 -2.20
CA ILE A 105 1.00 6.47 -3.43
C ILE A 105 0.83 5.00 -3.73
N ILE A 106 0.55 4.65 -4.97
CA ILE A 106 0.37 3.27 -5.37
C ILE A 106 1.47 2.91 -6.36
N VAL A 107 2.14 1.82 -6.13
CA VAL A 107 3.21 1.36 -6.99
C VAL A 107 2.88 -0.04 -7.47
N THR A 108 2.96 -0.28 -8.76
CA THR A 108 2.62 -1.59 -9.30
C THR A 108 3.78 -2.14 -10.11
N PRO A 109 3.86 -3.45 -10.23
CA PRO A 109 4.89 -4.06 -11.07
C PRO A 109 4.57 -3.88 -12.55
N SER A 110 5.46 -4.28 -13.40
CA SER A 110 5.32 -4.00 -14.81
C SER A 110 4.09 -4.61 -15.45
N PHE A 111 3.61 -5.73 -14.92
CA PHE A 111 2.48 -6.37 -15.53
C PHE A 111 1.13 -5.85 -15.04
N ALA A 112 1.13 -4.88 -14.17
CA ALA A 112 -0.10 -4.30 -13.67
C ALA A 112 -0.11 -2.82 -13.96
N LYS A 113 -1.21 -2.32 -14.49
CA LYS A 113 -1.24 -0.93 -14.83
C LYS A 113 -2.18 -0.17 -13.95
N ILE A 114 -1.92 1.08 -13.68
CA ILE A 114 -2.78 1.90 -12.87
C ILE A 114 -3.69 2.68 -13.81
N HIS A 115 -4.98 2.48 -13.65
CA HIS A 115 -5.95 3.18 -14.50
C HIS A 115 -6.53 4.33 -13.70
N LYS A 116 -6.45 5.57 -14.24
CA LYS A 116 -6.99 6.70 -13.55
C LYS A 116 -8.09 7.27 -14.37
N GLU A 117 -9.13 7.71 -13.74
CA GLU A 117 -10.22 8.30 -14.47
C GLU A 117 -10.14 9.74 -14.52
#